data_d699a95f56d4d2396f87a0d704e1299c
#
_entry.id   d699a95f56d4d2396f87a0d704e1299c
#
_cell.length_a   1.000
_cell.length_b   1.000
_cell.length_c   1.000
_cell.angle_alpha   90.00
_cell.angle_beta   90.00
_cell.angle_gamma   90.00
#
_symmetry.space_group_name_H-M   'P 1'
#
loop_
_entity.id
_entity.type
_entity.pdbx_description
1 polymer ?
#
loop_
_entity_poly.entity_id
_entity_poly.type
_entity_poly.pdbx_seq_one_letter_code
_entity_poly.pdbx_strand_id
1 'polypeptide(L)'
;MTNVNSSAVRHALNQTTAAREAIGYFIQRILQQFNNVNHSWNDQQSRRLYAIVLDSVTSLRASYGELRSLEESLKKTLDTVEKYEQIGRATRTTAAAGVAAAA
;
A
#
# COMPACT_ATOMS: atom_id res chain seq x y z
N MET A 1 2.02 -15.21 20.32
CA MET A 1 1.80 -13.79 20.61
C MET A 1 2.41 -12.93 19.50
N THR A 2 1.57 -12.23 18.80
CA THR A 2 2.03 -11.38 17.71
C THR A 2 2.56 -10.07 18.28
N ASN A 3 3.85 -9.88 18.23
CA ASN A 3 4.45 -8.59 18.51
C ASN A 3 4.27 -7.68 17.33
N VAL A 4 3.19 -6.90 17.34
CA VAL A 4 2.98 -5.84 16.36
C VAL A 4 3.80 -4.65 16.83
N ASN A 5 4.89 -4.34 16.13
CA ASN A 5 5.72 -3.17 16.39
C ASN A 5 5.72 -2.24 15.19
N SER A 6 6.12 -1.00 15.41
CA SER A 6 6.13 0.03 14.36
C SER A 6 7.00 -0.36 13.16
N SER A 7 8.11 -1.05 13.40
CA SER A 7 9.01 -1.50 12.34
C SER A 7 8.32 -2.49 11.39
N ALA A 8 7.58 -3.47 11.94
CA ALA A 8 6.85 -4.45 11.14
C ALA A 8 5.72 -3.78 10.34
N VAL A 9 4.97 -2.87 10.97
CA VAL A 9 3.89 -2.14 10.29
C VAL A 9 4.45 -1.25 9.19
N ARG A 10 5.55 -0.56 9.45
CA ARG A 10 6.22 0.30 8.46
C ARG A 10 6.71 -0.51 7.27
N HIS A 11 7.27 -1.69 7.52
CA HIS A 11 7.70 -2.58 6.45
C HIS A 11 6.52 -3.02 5.57
N ALA A 12 5.41 -3.43 6.18
CA ALA A 12 4.19 -3.79 5.46
C ALA A 12 3.65 -2.61 4.65
N LEU A 13 3.66 -1.40 5.23
CA LEU A 13 3.24 -0.18 4.54
C LEU A 13 4.12 0.10 3.32
N ASN A 14 5.44 0.01 3.47
CA ASN A 14 6.37 0.25 2.37
C ASN A 14 6.18 -0.76 1.24
N GLN A 15 5.96 -2.03 1.57
CA GLN A 15 5.69 -3.07 0.57
C GLN A 15 4.37 -2.82 -0.15
N THR A 16 3.34 -2.41 0.58
CA THR A 16 2.02 -2.11 0.02
C THR A 16 2.10 -0.91 -0.93
N THR A 17 2.80 0.14 -0.53
CA THR A 17 3.03 1.32 -1.37
C THR A 17 3.77 0.97 -2.65
N ALA A 18 4.84 0.16 -2.55
CA ALA A 18 5.59 -0.27 -3.72
C ALA A 18 4.73 -1.09 -4.68
N ALA A 19 3.89 -1.99 -4.16
CA ALA A 19 2.98 -2.79 -4.97
C ALA A 19 1.95 -1.90 -5.67
N ARG A 20 1.37 -0.93 -4.96
CA ARG A 20 0.41 0.01 -5.53
C ARG A 20 1.03 0.83 -6.66
N GLU A 21 2.21 1.36 -6.43
CA GLU A 21 2.94 2.15 -7.44
C GLU A 21 3.26 1.32 -8.67
N ALA A 22 3.67 0.06 -8.48
CA ALA A 22 3.96 -0.85 -9.58
C ALA A 22 2.70 -1.12 -10.42
N ILE A 23 1.56 -1.34 -9.79
CA ILE A 23 0.28 -1.56 -10.49
C ILE A 23 -0.12 -0.30 -11.26
N GLY A 24 0.00 0.88 -10.65
CA GLY A 24 -0.29 2.15 -11.30
C GLY A 24 0.55 2.37 -12.55
N TYR A 25 1.84 2.11 -12.46
CA TYR A 25 2.76 2.18 -13.59
C TYR A 25 2.38 1.18 -14.69
N PHE A 26 2.03 -0.04 -14.30
CA PHE A 26 1.63 -1.09 -15.24
C PHE A 26 0.38 -0.70 -16.02
N ILE A 27 -0.63 -0.15 -15.33
CA ILE A 27 -1.87 0.33 -15.97
C ILE A 27 -1.55 1.38 -17.02
N GLN A 28 -0.75 2.38 -16.68
CA GLN A 28 -0.38 3.45 -17.60
C GLN A 28 0.35 2.91 -18.82
N ARG A 29 1.25 1.97 -18.61
CA ARG A 29 2.05 1.40 -19.69
C ARG A 29 1.19 0.56 -20.63
N ILE A 30 0.28 -0.23 -20.11
CA ILE A 30 -0.66 -1.02 -20.91
C ILE A 30 -1.52 -0.09 -21.78
N LEU A 31 -2.07 0.95 -21.17
CA LEU A 31 -2.92 1.92 -21.89
C LEU A 31 -2.15 2.66 -22.99
N GLN A 32 -0.92 3.07 -22.71
CA GLN A 32 -0.09 3.75 -23.70
C GLN A 32 0.23 2.86 -24.89
N GLN A 33 0.68 1.63 -24.63
CA GLN A 33 1.02 0.68 -25.69
C GLN A 33 -0.20 0.29 -26.50
N PHE A 34 -1.33 0.09 -25.83
CA PHE A 34 -2.56 -0.25 -26.52
C PHE A 34 -3.05 0.89 -27.38
N ASN A 35 -2.96 2.12 -26.91
CA ASN A 35 -3.35 3.31 -27.67
C ASN A 35 -2.52 3.45 -28.94
N ASN A 36 -1.23 3.17 -28.88
CA ASN A 36 -0.35 3.21 -30.04
C ASN A 36 -0.72 2.15 -31.09
N VAL A 37 -1.12 0.96 -30.65
CA VAL A 37 -1.50 -0.14 -31.54
C VAL A 37 -2.90 0.09 -32.13
N ASN A 38 -3.81 0.66 -31.34
CA ASN A 38 -5.22 0.86 -31.74
C ASN A 38 -5.38 1.80 -32.95
N HIS A 39 -4.43 2.68 -33.20
CA HIS A 39 -4.43 3.53 -34.39
C HIS A 39 -4.25 2.74 -35.69
N SER A 40 -3.65 1.57 -35.62
CA SER A 40 -3.37 0.73 -36.79
C SER A 40 -4.40 -0.37 -37.01
N TRP A 41 -5.20 -0.68 -35.98
CA TRP A 41 -6.10 -1.83 -36.00
C TRP A 41 -7.55 -1.38 -35.86
N ASN A 42 -8.32 -1.58 -36.90
CA ASN A 42 -9.74 -1.18 -36.91
C ASN A 42 -10.63 -2.33 -37.35
N ASP A 43 -10.34 -3.55 -36.94
CA ASP A 43 -11.10 -4.75 -37.23
C ASP A 43 -11.80 -5.32 -36.01
N GLN A 44 -12.58 -6.38 -36.23
CA GLN A 44 -13.35 -7.01 -35.16
C GLN A 44 -12.46 -7.67 -34.10
N GLN A 45 -11.31 -8.19 -34.49
CA GLN A 45 -10.37 -8.80 -33.57
C GLN A 45 -9.72 -7.76 -32.65
N SER A 46 -9.42 -6.58 -33.20
CA SER A 46 -8.91 -5.46 -32.41
C SER A 46 -9.91 -5.00 -31.36
N ARG A 47 -11.18 -4.98 -31.68
CA ARG A 47 -12.24 -4.63 -30.73
C ARG A 47 -12.35 -5.64 -29.60
N ARG A 48 -12.22 -6.94 -29.92
CA ARG A 48 -12.21 -8.01 -28.92
C ARG A 48 -11.00 -7.88 -28.00
N LEU A 49 -9.84 -7.63 -28.58
CA LEU A 49 -8.62 -7.43 -27.80
C LEU A 49 -8.75 -6.20 -26.90
N TYR A 50 -9.34 -5.13 -27.41
CA TYR A 50 -9.60 -3.92 -26.64
C TYR A 50 -10.48 -4.20 -25.43
N ALA A 51 -11.54 -4.99 -25.61
CA ALA A 51 -12.42 -5.36 -24.52
C ALA A 51 -11.68 -6.17 -23.44
N ILE A 52 -10.83 -7.11 -23.84
CA ILE A 52 -10.01 -7.90 -22.93
C ILE A 52 -9.04 -7.01 -22.16
N VAL A 53 -8.38 -6.08 -22.84
CA VAL A 53 -7.45 -5.14 -22.21
C VAL A 53 -8.18 -4.24 -21.21
N LEU A 54 -9.37 -3.74 -21.57
CA LEU A 54 -10.17 -2.92 -20.66
C LEU A 54 -10.59 -3.70 -19.41
N ASP A 55 -11.00 -4.97 -19.55
CA ASP A 55 -11.33 -5.81 -18.41
C ASP A 55 -10.12 -6.01 -17.51
N SER A 56 -8.96 -6.26 -18.07
CA SER A 56 -7.71 -6.41 -17.31
C SER A 56 -7.35 -5.13 -16.58
N VAL A 57 -7.46 -3.98 -17.24
CA VAL A 57 -7.20 -2.68 -16.63
C VAL A 57 -8.19 -2.39 -15.49
N THR A 58 -9.46 -2.74 -15.69
CA THR A 58 -10.48 -2.58 -14.65
C THR A 58 -10.14 -3.40 -13.41
N SER A 59 -9.70 -4.66 -13.59
CA SER A 59 -9.26 -5.51 -12.48
C SER A 59 -8.02 -4.94 -11.77
N LEU A 60 -7.07 -4.41 -12.54
CA LEU A 60 -5.88 -3.78 -11.97
C LEU A 60 -6.21 -2.51 -11.20
N ARG A 61 -7.17 -1.72 -11.69
CA ARG A 61 -7.65 -0.52 -10.98
C ARG A 61 -8.33 -0.88 -9.67
N ALA A 62 -9.10 -1.96 -9.64
CA ALA A 62 -9.71 -2.47 -8.42
C ALA A 62 -8.64 -2.86 -7.40
N SER A 63 -7.61 -3.59 -7.83
CA SER A 63 -6.47 -3.96 -6.99
C SER A 63 -5.72 -2.73 -6.49
N TYR A 64 -5.53 -1.74 -7.34
CA TYR A 64 -4.90 -0.46 -6.97
C TYR A 64 -5.70 0.22 -5.85
N GLY A 65 -7.01 0.28 -5.98
CA GLY A 65 -7.89 0.86 -4.96
C GLY A 65 -7.85 0.10 -3.64
N GLU A 66 -7.81 -1.23 -3.68
CA GLU A 66 -7.69 -2.07 -2.49
C GLU A 66 -6.36 -1.84 -1.78
N LEU A 67 -5.26 -1.75 -2.52
CA LEU A 67 -3.94 -1.47 -1.96
C LEU A 67 -3.88 -0.08 -1.35
N ARG A 68 -4.52 0.90 -1.97
CA ARG A 68 -4.60 2.25 -1.42
C ARG A 68 -5.35 2.28 -0.09
N SER A 69 -6.45 1.54 -0.01
CA SER A 69 -7.21 1.40 1.24
C SER A 69 -6.37 0.71 2.32
N LEU A 70 -5.61 -0.30 1.95
CA LEU A 70 -4.70 -0.99 2.86
C LEU A 70 -3.60 -0.06 3.36
N GLU A 71 -3.02 0.77 2.47
CA GLU A 71 -2.05 1.78 2.88
C GLU A 71 -2.60 2.72 3.95
N GLU A 72 -3.83 3.21 3.75
CA GLU A 72 -4.48 4.10 4.70
C GLU A 72 -4.70 3.42 6.05
N SER A 73 -5.14 2.17 6.03
CA SER A 73 -5.31 1.36 7.24
C SER A 73 -3.98 1.14 7.95
N LEU A 74 -2.92 0.83 7.20
CA LEU A 74 -1.58 0.62 7.77
C LEU A 74 -1.01 1.92 8.35
N LYS A 75 -1.25 3.07 7.72
CA LYS A 75 -0.85 4.36 8.28
C LYS A 75 -1.52 4.64 9.61
N LYS A 76 -2.81 4.37 9.72
CA LYS A 76 -3.54 4.52 10.98
C LYS A 76 -3.03 3.56 12.05
N THR A 77 -2.78 2.32 11.66
CA THR A 77 -2.21 1.31 12.56
C THR A 77 -0.82 1.73 13.03
N LEU A 78 0.01 2.24 12.13
CA LEU A 78 1.35 2.71 12.47
C LEU A 78 1.29 3.84 13.49
N ASP A 79 0.42 4.83 13.29
CA ASP A 79 0.22 5.92 14.24
C ASP A 79 -0.17 5.39 15.62
N THR A 80 -1.09 4.45 15.67
CA THR A 80 -1.55 3.85 16.93
C THR A 80 -0.42 3.09 17.62
N VAL A 81 0.32 2.27 16.88
CA VAL A 81 1.42 1.47 17.43
C VAL A 81 2.54 2.39 17.94
N GLU A 82 2.89 3.43 17.19
CA GLU A 82 3.91 4.40 17.61
C GLU A 82 3.50 5.13 18.89
N LYS A 83 2.22 5.50 19.01
CA LYS A 83 1.71 6.11 20.25
C LYS A 83 1.85 5.15 21.45
N TYR A 84 1.49 3.89 21.26
CA TYR A 84 1.64 2.89 22.31
C TYR A 84 3.10 2.67 22.68
N GLU A 85 4.00 2.63 21.71
CA GLU A 85 5.43 2.51 21.95
C GLU A 85 5.97 3.71 22.75
N GLN A 86 5.55 4.93 22.39
CA GLN A 86 5.92 6.14 23.10
C GLN A 86 5.41 6.15 24.53
N ILE A 87 4.16 5.75 24.76
CA ILE A 87 3.57 5.64 26.08
C ILE A 87 4.36 4.61 26.91
N GLY A 88 4.66 3.46 26.33
CA GLY A 88 5.44 2.42 26.99
C GLY A 88 6.83 2.90 27.41
N ARG A 89 7.51 3.64 26.53
CA ARG A 89 8.83 4.23 26.84
C ARG A 89 8.72 5.28 27.94
N ALA A 90 7.75 6.17 27.85
CA ALA A 90 7.53 7.21 28.85
C ALA A 90 7.21 6.59 30.21
N THR A 91 6.37 5.57 30.26
CA THR A 91 6.04 4.85 31.49
C THR A 91 7.26 4.18 32.10
N ARG A 92 8.09 3.52 31.29
CA ARG A 92 9.33 2.89 31.75
C ARG A 92 10.32 3.92 32.29
N THR A 93 10.48 5.02 31.60
CA THR A 93 11.37 6.10 32.02
C THR A 93 10.92 6.71 33.34
N THR A 94 9.62 6.97 33.49
CA THR A 94 9.04 7.50 34.70
C THR A 94 9.21 6.51 35.88
N ALA A 95 8.96 5.22 35.64
CA ALA A 95 9.14 4.18 36.65
C ALA A 95 10.59 4.07 37.05
N ALA A 96 11.54 4.09 36.10
CA ALA A 96 12.97 4.04 36.39
C ALA A 96 13.43 5.28 37.19
N ALA A 97 12.96 6.46 36.81
CA ALA A 97 13.27 7.70 37.54
C ALA A 97 12.68 7.67 38.96
N GLY A 98 11.48 7.15 39.12
CA GLY A 98 10.84 6.99 40.43
C GLY A 98 11.60 6.03 41.34
N VAL A 99 12.04 4.90 40.80
CA VAL A 99 12.85 3.93 41.54
C VAL A 99 14.21 4.54 41.94
N ALA A 100 14.85 5.23 41.02
CA ALA A 100 16.12 5.90 41.30
C ALA A 100 15.98 6.99 42.37
N ALA A 101 14.87 7.76 42.34
CA ALA A 101 14.59 8.80 43.32
C ALA A 101 14.23 8.22 44.70
N ALA A 102 13.64 7.03 44.76
CA ALA A 102 13.29 6.33 46.00
C ALA A 102 14.49 5.64 46.68
N ALA A 103 15.52 5.38 45.92
CA ALA A 103 16.74 4.76 46.44
C ALA A 103 17.65 5.79 47.09
#